data_98b756159095c867a81ec84f18a0ed38
#
_entry.id   98b756159095c867a81ec84f18a0ed38
#
_cell.length_a   1.000
_cell.length_b   1.000
_cell.length_c   1.000
_cell.angle_alpha   90.00
_cell.angle_beta   90.00
_cell.angle_gamma   90.00
#
_symmetry.space_group_name_H-M   'P 1'
#
loop_
_entity.id
_entity.type
_entity.pdbx_description
1 polymer ?
#
loop_
_entity_poly.entity_id
_entity_poly.type
_entity_poly.pdbx_seq_one_letter_code
_entity_poly.pdbx_strand_id
1 'polypeptide(L)'
;MTIKIGNAPCSWGIEFASDPSYPSWQSVLDQCAAAGYTGIELGPIGYMPEDPNVLAPALAERDLEIIGGVIFRAFHDPKMWDDTMDASVRTCKALVAHGAKHLVLIDSISPRRAPTATS
;
A
#
# COMPACT_ATOMS: atom_id res chain seq x y z
N MET A 1 -10.95 15.21 -21.27
CA MET A 1 -10.01 14.59 -20.34
C MET A 1 -10.71 14.27 -19.04
N THR A 2 -10.65 13.05 -18.57
CA THR A 2 -11.25 12.64 -17.30
C THR A 2 -10.17 12.56 -16.24
N ILE A 3 -10.39 13.23 -15.11
CA ILE A 3 -9.49 13.14 -13.95
C ILE A 3 -9.89 11.91 -13.16
N LYS A 4 -8.91 11.02 -12.93
CA LYS A 4 -9.08 9.86 -12.07
C LYS A 4 -8.54 10.19 -10.68
N ILE A 5 -9.28 9.81 -9.66
CA ILE A 5 -8.92 10.08 -8.27
C ILE A 5 -8.79 8.75 -7.55
N GLY A 6 -7.70 8.58 -6.82
CA GLY A 6 -7.44 7.41 -6.01
C GLY A 6 -7.24 7.75 -4.55
N ASN A 7 -7.22 6.72 -3.73
CA ASN A 7 -6.95 6.82 -2.29
C ASN A 7 -6.00 5.69 -1.86
N ALA A 8 -5.69 5.61 -0.61
CA ALA A 8 -4.78 4.62 -0.06
C ALA A 8 -5.30 4.06 1.27
N PRO A 9 -4.97 2.80 1.60
CA PRO A 9 -5.43 2.19 2.86
C PRO A 9 -5.08 2.99 4.11
N CYS A 10 -4.04 3.80 4.09
CA CYS A 10 -3.69 4.66 5.22
C CYS A 10 -4.81 5.64 5.60
N SER A 11 -5.70 5.99 4.67
CA SER A 11 -6.89 6.80 4.97
C SER A 11 -7.88 6.09 5.90
N TRP A 12 -7.78 4.78 6.01
CA TRP A 12 -8.54 3.94 6.95
C TRP A 12 -7.71 3.55 8.17
N GLY A 13 -6.57 4.20 8.38
CA GLY A 13 -5.68 3.91 9.51
C GLY A 13 -4.78 2.70 9.33
N ILE A 14 -4.67 2.16 8.13
CA ILE A 14 -3.90 0.95 7.86
C ILE A 14 -2.46 1.32 7.54
N GLU A 15 -1.57 1.09 8.50
CA GLU A 15 -0.14 1.42 8.39
C GLU A 15 0.76 0.18 8.34
N PHE A 16 0.26 -0.96 8.81
CA PHE A 16 0.99 -2.22 8.88
C PHE A 16 0.22 -3.34 8.16
N ALA A 17 0.89 -4.46 7.94
CA ALA A 17 0.28 -5.60 7.24
C ALA A 17 -0.95 -6.14 7.95
N SER A 18 -0.96 -6.14 9.26
CA SER A 18 -2.09 -6.64 10.05
C SER A 18 -2.18 -5.99 11.41
N ASP A 19 -3.41 -5.84 11.89
CA ASP A 19 -3.73 -5.40 13.24
C ASP A 19 -5.19 -5.83 13.50
N PRO A 20 -5.51 -6.34 14.72
CA PRO A 20 -6.88 -6.79 15.03
C PRO A 20 -7.94 -5.69 14.89
N SER A 21 -7.55 -4.42 14.98
CA SER A 21 -8.47 -3.28 14.87
C SER A 21 -8.76 -2.87 13.43
N TYR A 22 -8.03 -3.37 12.45
CA TYR A 22 -8.20 -2.95 11.06
C TYR A 22 -9.50 -3.48 10.45
N PRO A 23 -10.18 -2.66 9.62
CA PRO A 23 -11.24 -3.18 8.77
C PRO A 23 -10.67 -4.19 7.78
N SER A 24 -11.51 -5.08 7.28
CA SER A 24 -11.08 -6.01 6.25
C SER A 24 -10.72 -5.27 4.95
N TRP A 25 -9.82 -5.84 4.17
CA TRP A 25 -9.46 -5.23 2.90
C TRP A 25 -10.66 -5.13 1.94
N GLN A 26 -11.61 -6.08 2.00
CA GLN A 26 -12.83 -6.01 1.22
C GLN A 26 -13.68 -4.80 1.61
N SER A 27 -13.79 -4.54 2.90
CA SER A 27 -14.51 -3.37 3.41
C SER A 27 -13.90 -2.06 2.95
N VAL A 28 -12.56 -1.99 2.95
CA VAL A 28 -11.83 -0.81 2.45
C VAL A 28 -12.10 -0.59 0.96
N LEU A 29 -12.07 -1.66 0.17
CA LEU A 29 -12.38 -1.57 -1.26
C LEU A 29 -13.84 -1.12 -1.49
N ASP A 30 -14.78 -1.66 -0.73
CA ASP A 30 -16.20 -1.27 -0.82
C ASP A 30 -16.38 0.21 -0.53
N GLN A 31 -15.78 0.71 0.53
CA GLN A 31 -15.90 2.12 0.92
C GLN A 31 -15.19 3.04 -0.06
N CYS A 32 -14.05 2.63 -0.57
CA CYS A 32 -13.31 3.38 -1.59
C CYS A 32 -14.16 3.55 -2.86
N ALA A 33 -14.75 2.47 -3.35
CA ALA A 33 -15.63 2.50 -4.51
C ALA A 33 -16.89 3.33 -4.26
N ALA A 34 -17.51 3.16 -3.10
CA ALA A 34 -18.72 3.92 -2.73
C ALA A 34 -18.46 5.42 -2.63
N ALA A 35 -17.26 5.81 -2.26
CA ALA A 35 -16.86 7.23 -2.20
C ALA A 35 -16.57 7.84 -3.57
N GLY A 36 -16.58 7.06 -4.65
CA GLY A 36 -16.37 7.54 -6.02
C GLY A 36 -14.93 7.47 -6.52
N TYR A 37 -14.02 6.90 -5.76
CA TYR A 37 -12.64 6.69 -6.24
C TYR A 37 -12.59 5.61 -7.32
N THR A 38 -11.66 5.74 -8.25
CA THR A 38 -11.42 4.76 -9.31
C THR A 38 -10.13 4.00 -9.13
N GLY A 39 -9.30 4.41 -8.18
CA GLY A 39 -8.03 3.77 -7.88
C GLY A 39 -7.76 3.69 -6.40
N ILE A 40 -6.93 2.74 -6.02
CA ILE A 40 -6.47 2.60 -4.64
C ILE A 40 -5.02 2.13 -4.65
N GLU A 41 -4.21 2.60 -3.70
CA GLU A 41 -2.89 2.04 -3.48
C GLU A 41 -2.99 0.68 -2.80
N LEU A 42 -1.97 -0.15 -3.02
CA LEU A 42 -1.91 -1.49 -2.44
C LEU A 42 -1.84 -1.46 -0.90
N GLY A 43 -1.29 -0.40 -0.34
CA GLY A 43 -1.01 -0.32 1.09
C GLY A 43 0.17 -1.17 1.52
N PRO A 44 0.35 -1.38 2.83
CA PRO A 44 1.46 -2.22 3.32
C PRO A 44 1.34 -3.63 2.76
N ILE A 45 2.46 -4.17 2.28
CA ILE A 45 2.45 -5.53 1.72
C ILE A 45 1.99 -6.54 2.78
N GLY A 46 1.06 -7.40 2.41
CA GLY A 46 0.44 -8.37 3.32
C GLY A 46 -0.93 -7.96 3.84
N TYR A 47 -1.34 -6.71 3.70
CA TYR A 47 -2.71 -6.29 4.06
C TYR A 47 -3.73 -6.81 3.06
N MET A 48 -3.56 -6.47 1.79
CA MET A 48 -4.37 -7.04 0.72
C MET A 48 -3.75 -8.35 0.25
N PRO A 49 -4.55 -9.27 -0.32
CA PRO A 49 -4.01 -10.51 -0.86
C PRO A 49 -2.90 -10.25 -1.88
N GLU A 50 -1.79 -10.98 -1.75
CA GLU A 50 -0.70 -10.91 -2.72
C GLU A 50 -0.99 -11.72 -3.98
N ASP A 51 -1.89 -12.69 -3.89
CA ASP A 51 -2.31 -13.48 -5.04
C ASP A 51 -3.21 -12.66 -5.96
N PRO A 52 -2.77 -12.36 -7.20
CA PRO A 52 -3.58 -11.58 -8.13
C PRO A 52 -4.87 -12.29 -8.54
N ASN A 53 -4.93 -13.63 -8.45
CA ASN A 53 -6.15 -14.37 -8.74
C ASN A 53 -7.24 -14.13 -7.70
N VAL A 54 -6.88 -13.65 -6.50
CA VAL A 54 -7.82 -13.27 -5.45
C VAL A 54 -8.16 -11.79 -5.53
N LEU A 55 -7.16 -10.94 -5.66
CA LEU A 55 -7.34 -9.49 -5.59
C LEU A 55 -7.91 -8.89 -6.88
N ALA A 56 -7.46 -9.35 -8.05
CA ALA A 56 -7.89 -8.75 -9.32
C ALA A 56 -9.40 -8.84 -9.55
N PRO A 57 -10.08 -9.98 -9.32
CA PRO A 57 -11.54 -10.03 -9.45
C PRO A 57 -12.24 -9.10 -8.46
N ALA A 58 -11.76 -8.99 -7.23
CA ALA A 58 -12.34 -8.12 -6.22
C ALA A 58 -12.24 -6.65 -6.59
N LEU A 59 -11.16 -6.24 -7.22
CA LEU A 59 -10.98 -4.89 -7.75
C LEU A 59 -11.93 -4.65 -8.94
N ALA A 60 -12.00 -5.60 -9.85
CA ALA A 60 -12.84 -5.49 -11.05
C ALA A 60 -14.33 -5.35 -10.71
N GLU A 61 -14.81 -6.10 -9.72
CA GLU A 61 -16.20 -6.00 -9.24
C GLU A 61 -16.55 -4.59 -8.76
N ARG A 62 -15.57 -3.81 -8.35
CA ARG A 62 -15.74 -2.48 -7.75
C ARG A 62 -15.26 -1.35 -8.67
N ASP A 63 -14.88 -1.69 -9.90
CA ASP A 63 -14.30 -0.74 -10.86
C ASP A 63 -13.11 0.03 -10.28
N LEU A 64 -12.29 -0.66 -9.50
CA LEU A 64 -11.06 -0.14 -8.91
C LEU A 64 -9.84 -0.71 -9.61
N GLU A 65 -8.78 0.08 -9.67
CA GLU A 65 -7.46 -0.39 -10.12
C GLU A 65 -6.39 -0.04 -9.08
N ILE A 66 -5.35 -0.86 -9.00
CA ILE A 66 -4.18 -0.54 -8.16
C ILE A 66 -3.38 0.54 -8.87
N ILE A 67 -3.18 1.66 -8.21
CA ILE A 67 -2.48 2.83 -8.76
C ILE A 67 -1.03 2.94 -8.31
N GLY A 68 -0.66 2.26 -7.23
CA GLY A 68 0.69 2.30 -6.69
C GLY A 68 0.82 1.49 -5.42
N GLY A 69 1.99 1.51 -4.85
CA GLY A 69 2.28 0.86 -3.59
C GLY A 69 3.29 1.65 -2.77
N VAL A 70 3.47 1.23 -1.53
CA VAL A 70 4.37 1.89 -0.60
C VAL A 70 5.29 0.89 0.07
N ILE A 71 6.53 1.28 0.25
CA ILE A 71 7.48 0.57 1.10
C ILE A 71 7.90 1.52 2.19
N PHE A 72 7.43 1.26 3.41
CA PHE A 72 7.78 2.01 4.61
C PHE A 72 8.65 1.12 5.47
N ARG A 73 9.96 1.28 5.36
CA ARG A 73 10.96 0.45 6.04
C ARG A 73 12.16 1.31 6.44
N ALA A 74 13.01 0.74 7.29
CA ALA A 74 14.24 1.39 7.74
C ALA A 74 15.35 1.24 6.69
N PHE A 75 15.25 1.98 5.59
CA PHE A 75 16.26 1.95 4.53
C PHE A 75 17.65 2.38 5.02
N HIS A 76 17.70 3.20 6.07
CA HIS A 76 18.93 3.70 6.66
C HIS A 76 19.64 2.68 7.55
N ASP A 77 18.99 1.56 7.91
CA ASP A 77 19.51 0.60 8.87
C ASP A 77 19.97 -0.69 8.16
N PRO A 78 21.29 -0.97 8.12
CA PRO A 78 21.79 -2.19 7.48
C PRO A 78 21.28 -3.48 8.12
N LYS A 79 20.91 -3.46 9.40
CA LYS A 79 20.36 -4.63 10.09
C LYS A 79 18.99 -5.02 9.58
N MET A 80 18.28 -4.08 8.95
CA MET A 80 16.93 -4.30 8.41
C MET A 80 16.95 -4.56 6.90
N TRP A 81 18.15 -4.73 6.31
CA TRP A 81 18.29 -4.87 4.87
C TRP A 81 17.49 -6.03 4.28
N ASP A 82 17.56 -7.21 4.92
CA ASP A 82 16.85 -8.40 4.41
C ASP A 82 15.34 -8.21 4.46
N ASP A 83 14.80 -7.63 5.53
CA ASP A 83 13.38 -7.33 5.64
C ASP A 83 12.96 -6.30 4.60
N THR A 84 13.76 -5.25 4.41
CA THR A 84 13.51 -4.20 3.43
C THR A 84 13.50 -4.77 2.01
N MET A 85 14.45 -5.64 1.68
CA MET A 85 14.52 -6.28 0.37
C MET A 85 13.33 -7.21 0.14
N ASP A 86 12.94 -8.01 1.14
CA ASP A 86 11.78 -8.89 1.02
C ASP A 86 10.51 -8.09 0.75
N ALA A 87 10.25 -7.06 1.54
CA ALA A 87 9.10 -6.18 1.35
C ALA A 87 9.12 -5.52 -0.04
N SER A 88 10.29 -5.09 -0.49
CA SER A 88 10.45 -4.43 -1.79
C SER A 88 10.14 -5.36 -2.95
N VAL A 89 10.68 -6.58 -2.92
CA VAL A 89 10.46 -7.57 -3.98
C VAL A 89 8.98 -7.99 -4.02
N ARG A 90 8.39 -8.28 -2.87
CA ARG A 90 6.98 -8.66 -2.78
C ARG A 90 6.06 -7.55 -3.29
N THR A 91 6.32 -6.32 -2.89
CA THR A 91 5.53 -5.16 -3.32
C THR A 91 5.64 -4.95 -4.83
N CYS A 92 6.85 -4.98 -5.37
CA CYS A 92 7.05 -4.81 -6.81
C CYS A 92 6.37 -5.91 -7.63
N LYS A 93 6.44 -7.16 -7.17
CA LYS A 93 5.74 -8.28 -7.84
C LYS A 93 4.24 -8.05 -7.86
N ALA A 94 3.66 -7.62 -6.74
CA ALA A 94 2.23 -7.33 -6.67
C ALA A 94 1.85 -6.17 -7.60
N LEU A 95 2.63 -5.10 -7.63
CA LEU A 95 2.37 -3.96 -8.50
C LEU A 95 2.42 -4.34 -9.98
N VAL A 96 3.43 -5.10 -10.38
CA VAL A 96 3.55 -5.57 -11.76
C VAL A 96 2.35 -6.44 -12.15
N ALA A 97 1.91 -7.33 -11.26
CA ALA A 97 0.77 -8.21 -11.51
C ALA A 97 -0.53 -7.43 -11.76
N HIS A 98 -0.67 -6.24 -11.19
CA HIS A 98 -1.84 -5.39 -11.36
C HIS A 98 -1.61 -4.23 -12.35
N GLY A 99 -0.47 -4.19 -13.02
CA GLY A 99 -0.15 -3.15 -14.00
C GLY A 99 0.11 -1.77 -13.40
N ALA A 100 0.34 -1.68 -12.10
CA ALA A 100 0.67 -0.42 -11.44
C ALA A 100 2.11 -0.01 -11.71
N LYS A 101 2.35 1.29 -11.83
CA LYS A 101 3.64 1.83 -12.28
C LYS A 101 4.33 2.71 -11.25
N HIS A 102 3.73 2.92 -10.10
CA HIS A 102 4.25 3.85 -9.10
C HIS A 102 4.57 3.14 -7.80
N LEU A 103 5.74 3.41 -7.27
CA LEU A 103 6.19 2.90 -5.99
C LEU A 103 6.70 4.08 -5.16
N VAL A 104 6.18 4.21 -3.94
CA VAL A 104 6.60 5.25 -2.99
C VAL A 104 7.53 4.60 -1.97
N LEU A 105 8.72 5.16 -1.80
CA LEU A 105 9.69 4.72 -0.80
C LEU A 105 9.71 5.70 0.36
N ILE A 106 9.46 5.20 1.56
CA ILE A 106 9.47 6.02 2.77
C ILE A 106 10.44 5.40 3.76
N ASP A 107 11.48 6.14 4.10
CA ASP A 107 12.41 5.73 5.14
C ASP A 107 11.76 5.96 6.52
N SER A 108 11.77 4.94 7.36
CA SER A 108 11.14 5.03 8.66
C SER A 108 11.85 6.05 9.57
N ILE A 109 11.09 6.64 10.48
CA ILE A 109 11.62 7.60 11.45
C ILE A 109 12.55 6.87 12.41
N SER A 110 13.71 7.45 12.66
CA SER A 110 14.62 6.98 13.70
C SER A 110 14.63 7.96 14.88
N PRO A 111 14.92 7.47 16.10
CA PRO A 111 15.05 8.37 17.26
C PRO A 111 16.09 9.47 17.07
N ARG A 112 17.11 9.19 16.25
CA ARG A 112 18.17 10.15 15.96
C ARG A 112 17.69 11.29 15.04
N ARG A 113 16.79 11.01 14.10
CA ARG A 113 16.31 11.98 13.12
C ARG A 113 15.06 12.72 13.56
N ALA A 114 14.24 12.09 14.40
CA ALA A 114 12.96 12.65 14.81
C ALA A 114 13.10 14.07 15.43
N PRO A 115 14.09 14.36 16.29
CA PRO A 115 14.23 15.69 16.87
C PRO A 115 14.58 16.80 15.86
N THR A 116 15.13 16.43 14.70
CA THR A 116 15.57 17.40 13.68
C THR A 116 14.63 17.49 12.48
N ALA A 117 13.58 16.67 12.47
CA ALA A 117 12.68 16.55 11.31
C ALA A 117 11.92 17.85 10.99
N THR A 118 11.77 18.74 11.96
CA THR A 118 11.04 20.01 11.82
C THR A 118 11.94 21.23 11.79
N SER A 119 13.24 21.05 11.90
CA SER A 119 14.19 22.15 11.94
C SER A 119 14.63 22.63 10.56
#